data_76ff9014d6435ca13e31e8aaef1a4c3a
#
_entry.id   76ff9014d6435ca13e31e8aaef1a4c3a
#
_cell.length_a   1.000
_cell.length_b   1.000
_cell.length_c   1.000
_cell.angle_alpha   90.00
_cell.angle_beta   90.00
_cell.angle_gamma   90.00
#
_symmetry.space_group_name_H-M   'P 1'
#
loop_
_entity.id
_entity.type
_entity.pdbx_description
1 polymer ?
#
loop_
_entity_poly.entity_id
_entity_poly.type
_entity_poly.pdbx_seq_one_letter_code
_entity_poly.pdbx_strand_id
1 'polypeptide(L)'
;MIFDIRNDHEPPKLYKCKRNPVIIDAIVLHQTGCAMPVDPSKWARLNAHIGVTSTGAVVYCNDILDWIWHAQGLSRRSIGVEIAGNYPGIEGKPGTLWTGGGSAAVLTAEMIAGAMIAAQLISDQCNENGIEIKKIFAHRQSKNTRANDPGEAIWKKIGKPWQQFFDVEPTDSYFCGSGMRIPPQWILE
;
A
#
# COMPACT_ATOMS: atom_id res chain seq x y z
N MET A 1 -15.88 1.88 -7.21
CA MET A 1 -15.96 0.70 -8.13
C MET A 1 -14.81 -0.23 -7.76
N ILE A 2 -15.08 -1.56 -7.66
CA ILE A 2 -14.07 -2.58 -7.39
C ILE A 2 -13.99 -3.49 -8.62
N PHE A 3 -12.78 -3.76 -9.09
CA PHE A 3 -12.48 -4.76 -10.12
C PHE A 3 -11.75 -5.92 -9.44
N ASP A 4 -12.36 -7.10 -9.42
CA ASP A 4 -11.73 -8.32 -8.93
C ASP A 4 -11.10 -9.08 -10.12
N ILE A 5 -9.78 -9.08 -10.16
CA ILE A 5 -9.01 -9.72 -11.24
C ILE A 5 -8.15 -10.90 -10.73
N ARG A 6 -8.39 -11.35 -9.50
CA ARG A 6 -7.56 -12.41 -8.87
C ARG A 6 -7.43 -13.70 -9.68
N ASN A 7 -8.46 -14.02 -10.44
CA ASN A 7 -8.51 -15.23 -11.27
C ASN A 7 -8.22 -14.98 -12.76
N ASP A 8 -7.93 -13.72 -13.14
CA ASP A 8 -7.81 -13.34 -14.54
C ASP A 8 -6.36 -13.35 -15.05
N HIS A 9 -5.40 -13.77 -14.21
CA HIS A 9 -3.99 -13.74 -14.57
C HIS A 9 -3.18 -14.79 -13.81
N GLU A 10 -1.99 -15.09 -14.33
CA GLU A 10 -1.00 -15.87 -13.61
C GLU A 10 -0.48 -15.13 -12.37
N PRO A 11 -0.09 -15.85 -11.31
CA PRO A 11 0.47 -15.24 -10.11
C PRO A 11 1.63 -14.28 -10.44
N PRO A 12 1.79 -13.19 -9.69
CA PRO A 12 2.86 -12.23 -9.95
C PRO A 12 4.23 -12.86 -9.78
N LYS A 13 5.25 -12.32 -10.48
CA LYS A 13 6.63 -12.84 -10.48
C LYS A 13 7.18 -13.15 -9.09
N LEU A 14 6.82 -12.37 -8.10
CA LEU A 14 7.30 -12.50 -6.72
C LEU A 14 6.32 -13.26 -5.81
N TYR A 15 5.37 -14.01 -6.37
CA TYR A 15 4.54 -14.94 -5.62
C TYR A 15 5.39 -16.07 -5.02
N LYS A 16 5.09 -16.44 -3.77
CA LYS A 16 5.80 -17.50 -3.04
C LYS A 16 4.91 -18.71 -2.73
N CYS A 17 3.78 -18.47 -2.07
CA CYS A 17 2.80 -19.52 -1.69
C CYS A 17 1.56 -18.87 -1.05
N LYS A 18 0.57 -19.67 -0.72
CA LYS A 18 -0.50 -19.27 0.20
C LYS A 18 0.03 -19.18 1.63
N ARG A 19 -0.52 -18.25 2.42
CA ARG A 19 -0.17 -18.02 3.83
C ARG A 19 -1.25 -18.60 4.75
N ASN A 20 -0.83 -18.98 5.96
CA ASN A 20 -1.78 -19.20 7.04
C ASN A 20 -2.32 -17.82 7.49
N PRO A 21 -3.66 -17.62 7.59
CA PRO A 21 -4.26 -16.35 8.02
C PRO A 21 -3.69 -15.83 9.35
N VAL A 22 -3.40 -16.70 10.31
CA VAL A 22 -2.92 -16.33 11.65
C VAL A 22 -1.63 -15.53 11.67
N ILE A 23 -0.82 -15.58 10.60
CA ILE A 23 0.43 -14.81 10.52
C ILE A 23 0.24 -13.44 9.88
N ILE A 24 -0.93 -13.15 9.32
CA ILE A 24 -1.22 -11.89 8.64
C ILE A 24 -1.80 -10.94 9.69
N ASP A 25 -1.11 -9.85 9.96
CA ASP A 25 -1.50 -8.89 11.00
C ASP A 25 -1.16 -7.44 10.63
N ALA A 26 -0.77 -7.19 9.38
CA ALA A 26 -0.35 -5.87 8.96
C ALA A 26 -0.80 -5.51 7.52
N ILE A 27 -0.82 -4.21 7.25
CA ILE A 27 -0.93 -3.65 5.90
C ILE A 27 0.33 -2.82 5.63
N VAL A 28 0.83 -2.85 4.40
CA VAL A 28 1.90 -1.96 3.93
C VAL A 28 1.39 -1.12 2.77
N LEU A 29 1.47 0.19 2.92
CA LEU A 29 1.13 1.16 1.88
C LEU A 29 2.34 1.44 1.00
N HIS A 30 2.10 1.46 -0.32
CA HIS A 30 3.04 1.72 -1.39
C HIS A 30 2.52 2.80 -2.33
N GLN A 31 3.40 3.34 -3.13
CA GLN A 31 3.06 4.06 -4.34
C GLN A 31 3.66 3.35 -5.56
N THR A 32 2.96 3.36 -6.69
CA THR A 32 3.44 2.71 -7.91
C THR A 32 4.69 3.38 -8.52
N GLY A 33 4.98 4.62 -8.13
CA GLY A 33 6.07 5.43 -8.67
C GLY A 33 5.86 5.90 -10.10
N CYS A 34 4.70 5.64 -10.68
CA CYS A 34 4.30 6.06 -12.02
C CYS A 34 2.79 6.17 -12.12
N ALA A 35 2.31 6.85 -13.16
CA ALA A 35 0.89 6.84 -13.50
C ALA A 35 0.50 5.45 -14.03
N MET A 36 -0.15 4.65 -13.19
CA MET A 36 -0.71 3.36 -13.62
C MET A 36 -1.97 3.57 -14.45
N PRO A 37 -2.16 2.82 -15.54
CA PRO A 37 -3.41 2.84 -16.31
C PRO A 37 -4.62 2.52 -15.44
N VAL A 38 -5.77 3.07 -15.84
CA VAL A 38 -7.07 2.75 -15.18
C VAL A 38 -7.52 1.33 -15.52
N ASP A 39 -7.06 0.77 -16.66
CA ASP A 39 -7.34 -0.59 -17.08
C ASP A 39 -6.89 -1.62 -16.03
N PRO A 40 -7.82 -2.38 -15.42
CA PRO A 40 -7.49 -3.31 -14.34
C PRO A 40 -6.49 -4.40 -14.77
N SER A 41 -6.52 -4.82 -16.03
CA SER A 41 -5.61 -5.86 -16.55
C SER A 41 -4.13 -5.48 -16.42
N LYS A 42 -3.81 -4.18 -16.39
CA LYS A 42 -2.43 -3.69 -16.23
C LYS A 42 -1.90 -3.84 -14.80
N TRP A 43 -2.79 -4.07 -13.84
CA TRP A 43 -2.47 -4.29 -12.43
C TRP A 43 -2.16 -5.77 -12.11
N ALA A 44 -2.51 -6.68 -13.01
CA ALA A 44 -2.36 -8.13 -12.86
C ALA A 44 -0.93 -8.59 -12.48
N ARG A 45 0.10 -7.85 -12.92
CA ARG A 45 1.51 -8.19 -12.64
C ARG A 45 2.10 -7.42 -11.45
N LEU A 46 1.29 -6.65 -10.75
CA LEU A 46 1.76 -5.89 -9.61
C LEU A 46 2.05 -6.83 -8.43
N ASN A 47 3.16 -6.61 -7.76
CA ASN A 47 3.50 -7.38 -6.56
C ASN A 47 2.79 -6.77 -5.34
N ALA A 48 1.46 -6.71 -5.41
CA ALA A 48 0.59 -6.22 -4.33
C ALA A 48 -0.73 -6.98 -4.34
N HIS A 49 -1.51 -6.88 -3.27
CA HIS A 49 -2.82 -7.52 -3.17
C HIS A 49 -3.91 -6.61 -3.74
N ILE A 50 -3.81 -5.32 -3.49
CA ILE A 50 -4.81 -4.33 -3.87
C ILE A 50 -4.13 -3.13 -4.49
N GLY A 51 -4.77 -2.55 -5.51
CA GLY A 51 -4.40 -1.30 -6.13
C GLY A 51 -5.51 -0.27 -6.05
N VAL A 52 -5.15 1.01 -5.96
CA VAL A 52 -6.07 2.15 -6.10
C VAL A 52 -5.60 2.97 -7.30
N THR A 53 -6.45 3.04 -8.32
CA THR A 53 -6.14 3.74 -9.57
C THR A 53 -6.17 5.26 -9.39
N SER A 54 -5.65 5.99 -10.38
CA SER A 54 -5.72 7.47 -10.40
C SER A 54 -7.14 8.04 -10.44
N THR A 55 -8.15 7.24 -10.75
CA THR A 55 -9.58 7.61 -10.72
C THR A 55 -10.29 7.12 -9.45
N GLY A 56 -9.55 6.55 -8.48
CA GLY A 56 -10.13 6.01 -7.25
C GLY A 56 -10.82 4.66 -7.40
N ALA A 57 -10.74 4.00 -8.55
CA ALA A 57 -11.20 2.63 -8.66
C ALA A 57 -10.24 1.68 -7.91
N VAL A 58 -10.80 0.67 -7.26
CA VAL A 58 -10.03 -0.35 -6.52
C VAL A 58 -9.85 -1.57 -7.42
N VAL A 59 -8.64 -2.10 -7.47
CA VAL A 59 -8.32 -3.34 -8.18
C VAL A 59 -7.87 -4.38 -7.15
N TYR A 60 -8.62 -5.47 -7.01
CA TYR A 60 -8.25 -6.60 -6.19
C TYR A 60 -7.40 -7.56 -7.04
N CYS A 61 -6.08 -7.39 -6.95
CA CYS A 61 -5.13 -8.04 -7.84
C CYS A 61 -4.82 -9.47 -7.42
N ASN A 62 -4.57 -9.70 -6.13
CA ASN A 62 -4.17 -10.99 -5.59
C ASN A 62 -4.84 -11.23 -4.25
N ASP A 63 -5.16 -12.47 -3.95
CA ASP A 63 -5.79 -12.88 -2.70
C ASP A 63 -4.94 -12.45 -1.49
N ILE A 64 -5.58 -11.95 -0.43
CA ILE A 64 -4.87 -11.52 0.79
C ILE A 64 -4.10 -12.66 1.46
N LEU A 65 -4.45 -13.91 1.19
CA LEU A 65 -3.72 -15.09 1.66
C LEU A 65 -2.48 -15.40 0.81
N ASP A 66 -2.28 -14.75 -0.32
CA ASP A 66 -1.09 -14.95 -1.12
C ASP A 66 0.14 -14.31 -0.46
N TRP A 67 1.24 -15.06 -0.33
CA TRP A 67 2.50 -14.47 0.06
C TRP A 67 3.19 -13.88 -1.17
N ILE A 68 3.03 -12.59 -1.36
CA ILE A 68 3.63 -11.82 -2.44
C ILE A 68 4.78 -10.99 -1.86
N TRP A 69 5.92 -11.01 -2.49
CA TRP A 69 7.08 -10.24 -2.05
C TRP A 69 6.96 -8.78 -2.48
N HIS A 70 6.43 -7.92 -1.60
CA HIS A 70 6.23 -6.48 -1.85
C HIS A 70 7.00 -5.57 -0.89
N ALA A 71 7.30 -6.03 0.34
CA ALA A 71 8.00 -5.25 1.36
C ALA A 71 8.99 -6.13 2.13
N GLN A 72 10.29 -5.83 2.03
CA GLN A 72 11.34 -6.62 2.67
C GLN A 72 11.11 -6.74 4.18
N GLY A 73 11.09 -7.98 4.71
CA GLY A 73 10.88 -8.24 6.13
C GLY A 73 9.41 -8.14 6.59
N LEU A 74 8.52 -7.52 5.82
CA LEU A 74 7.10 -7.39 6.15
C LEU A 74 6.17 -8.24 5.28
N SER A 75 6.58 -8.60 4.05
CA SER A 75 5.71 -9.27 3.05
C SER A 75 5.01 -10.53 3.57
N ARG A 76 5.68 -11.31 4.44
CA ARG A 76 5.11 -12.56 4.95
C ARG A 76 3.87 -12.32 5.82
N ARG A 77 3.82 -11.21 6.55
CA ARG A 77 2.78 -10.89 7.52
C ARG A 77 1.84 -9.77 7.09
N SER A 78 2.01 -9.20 5.89
CA SER A 78 1.28 -8.01 5.49
C SER A 78 0.52 -8.16 4.17
N ILE A 79 -0.52 -7.36 4.04
CA ILE A 79 -1.25 -7.10 2.81
C ILE A 79 -0.62 -5.87 2.16
N GLY A 80 -0.15 -5.97 0.92
CA GLY A 80 0.41 -4.85 0.17
C GLY A 80 -0.67 -4.09 -0.59
N VAL A 81 -0.67 -2.77 -0.48
CA VAL A 81 -1.61 -1.88 -1.17
C VAL A 81 -0.85 -0.80 -1.91
N GLU A 82 -1.07 -0.70 -3.21
CA GLU A 82 -0.43 0.27 -4.11
C GLU A 82 -1.39 1.40 -4.47
N ILE A 83 -0.94 2.62 -4.31
CA ILE A 83 -1.64 3.83 -4.75
C ILE A 83 -0.99 4.34 -6.03
N ALA A 84 -1.79 4.53 -7.10
CA ALA A 84 -1.28 5.00 -8.38
C ALA A 84 -0.66 6.40 -8.27
N GLY A 85 0.57 6.56 -8.76
CA GLY A 85 1.23 7.86 -8.81
C GLY A 85 2.68 7.83 -8.34
N ASN A 86 3.35 8.99 -8.46
CA ASN A 86 4.70 9.23 -7.96
C ASN A 86 4.65 10.44 -7.02
N TYR A 87 4.63 10.18 -5.73
CA TYR A 87 4.46 11.20 -4.69
C TYR A 87 5.79 11.51 -4.02
N PRO A 88 6.08 12.78 -3.74
CA PRO A 88 7.31 13.15 -3.06
C PRO A 88 7.30 12.70 -1.58
N GLY A 89 8.47 12.37 -1.08
CA GLY A 89 8.68 12.11 0.34
C GLY A 89 8.52 13.36 1.22
N ILE A 90 8.60 14.55 0.61
CA ILE A 90 8.26 15.83 1.22
C ILE A 90 7.35 16.56 0.25
N GLU A 91 6.12 16.85 0.65
CA GLU A 91 5.14 17.54 -0.17
C GLU A 91 5.69 18.91 -0.62
N GLY A 92 5.49 19.28 -1.88
CA GLY A 92 6.06 20.48 -2.46
C GLY A 92 7.56 20.41 -2.81
N LYS A 93 8.26 19.29 -2.58
CA LYS A 93 9.68 19.10 -2.95
C LYS A 93 9.85 17.99 -4.00
N PRO A 94 9.77 18.31 -5.31
CA PRO A 94 9.89 17.29 -6.38
C PRO A 94 11.18 16.48 -6.35
N GLY A 95 12.28 17.04 -5.83
CA GLY A 95 13.56 16.32 -5.65
C GLY A 95 13.49 15.16 -4.66
N THR A 96 12.36 14.98 -3.95
CA THR A 96 12.10 13.86 -3.04
C THR A 96 11.16 12.81 -3.64
N LEU A 97 10.91 12.82 -4.96
CA LEU A 97 10.17 11.76 -5.64
C LEU A 97 10.89 10.41 -5.45
N TRP A 98 10.10 9.35 -5.31
CA TRP A 98 10.68 8.02 -5.16
C TRP A 98 11.39 7.55 -6.43
N THR A 99 10.78 7.76 -7.58
CA THR A 99 11.45 7.55 -8.88
C THR A 99 11.95 8.89 -9.40
N GLY A 100 13.23 9.00 -9.70
CA GLY A 100 13.89 10.25 -10.06
C GLY A 100 13.46 10.89 -11.40
N GLY A 101 12.36 10.43 -12.00
CA GLY A 101 11.83 10.95 -13.26
C GLY A 101 10.35 11.30 -13.17
N GLY A 102 9.91 12.26 -13.98
CA GLY A 102 8.50 12.65 -14.07
C GLY A 102 8.09 13.77 -13.11
N SER A 103 6.81 14.12 -13.15
CA SER A 103 6.19 15.11 -12.27
C SER A 103 5.56 14.44 -11.05
N ALA A 104 5.46 15.20 -9.97
CA ALA A 104 4.74 14.76 -8.78
C ALA A 104 3.26 14.52 -9.13
N ALA A 105 2.73 13.38 -8.66
CA ALA A 105 1.32 13.09 -8.74
C ALA A 105 0.53 13.91 -7.70
N VAL A 106 -0.72 14.19 -8.02
CA VAL A 106 -1.68 14.79 -7.07
C VAL A 106 -2.57 13.70 -6.50
N LEU A 107 -2.63 13.60 -5.19
CA LEU A 107 -3.56 12.68 -4.52
C LEU A 107 -4.96 13.33 -4.49
N THR A 108 -5.86 12.83 -5.33
CA THR A 108 -7.21 13.41 -5.50
C THR A 108 -8.19 12.90 -4.45
N ALA A 109 -9.32 13.60 -4.30
CA ALA A 109 -10.39 13.18 -3.40
C ALA A 109 -10.96 11.81 -3.79
N GLU A 110 -11.05 11.52 -5.10
CA GLU A 110 -11.51 10.22 -5.62
C GLU A 110 -10.55 9.10 -5.24
N MET A 111 -9.24 9.34 -5.27
CA MET A 111 -8.24 8.35 -4.85
C MET A 111 -8.31 8.10 -3.34
N ILE A 112 -8.52 9.13 -2.53
CA ILE A 112 -8.70 8.99 -1.08
C ILE A 112 -9.97 8.20 -0.79
N ALA A 113 -11.08 8.51 -1.46
CA ALA A 113 -12.32 7.74 -1.34
C ALA A 113 -12.14 6.28 -1.79
N GLY A 114 -11.41 6.05 -2.90
CA GLY A 114 -11.04 4.71 -3.36
C GLY A 114 -10.21 3.95 -2.34
N ALA A 115 -9.28 4.62 -1.68
CA ALA A 115 -8.48 4.01 -0.62
C ALA A 115 -9.35 3.60 0.58
N MET A 116 -10.39 4.36 0.95
CA MET A 116 -11.34 3.95 1.99
C MET A 116 -12.17 2.72 1.57
N ILE A 117 -12.55 2.63 0.29
CA ILE A 117 -13.19 1.42 -0.26
C ILE A 117 -12.23 0.23 -0.18
N ALA A 118 -10.94 0.43 -0.46
CA ALA A 118 -9.93 -0.62 -0.32
C ALA A 118 -9.76 -1.06 1.14
N ALA A 119 -9.79 -0.12 2.10
CA ALA A 119 -9.77 -0.45 3.53
C ALA A 119 -10.96 -1.33 3.93
N GLN A 120 -12.17 -0.99 3.47
CA GLN A 120 -13.36 -1.79 3.74
C GLN A 120 -13.25 -3.20 3.12
N LEU A 121 -12.81 -3.29 1.85
CA LEU A 121 -12.57 -4.58 1.21
C LEU A 121 -11.57 -5.45 2.00
N ILE A 122 -10.47 -4.86 2.48
CA ILE A 122 -9.49 -5.57 3.32
C ILE A 122 -10.15 -6.04 4.63
N SER A 123 -10.91 -5.16 5.28
CA SER A 123 -11.60 -5.49 6.52
C SER A 123 -12.56 -6.67 6.34
N ASP A 124 -13.37 -6.66 5.28
CA ASP A 124 -14.31 -7.74 4.96
C ASP A 124 -13.56 -9.06 4.73
N GLN A 125 -12.50 -9.03 3.90
CA GLN A 125 -11.69 -10.22 3.64
C GLN A 125 -10.94 -10.72 4.88
N CYS A 126 -10.49 -9.83 5.75
CA CYS A 126 -9.88 -10.20 7.03
C CYS A 126 -10.89 -10.87 7.96
N ASN A 127 -12.10 -10.34 8.06
CA ASN A 127 -13.18 -10.93 8.88
C ASN A 127 -13.56 -12.33 8.39
N GLU A 128 -13.70 -12.53 7.08
CA GLU A 128 -13.99 -13.83 6.46
C GLU A 128 -12.91 -14.88 6.76
N ASN A 129 -11.65 -14.46 6.93
CA ASN A 129 -10.51 -15.35 7.15
C ASN A 129 -10.00 -15.38 8.60
N GLY A 130 -10.66 -14.71 9.54
CA GLY A 130 -10.24 -14.63 10.95
C GLY A 130 -8.90 -13.92 11.14
N ILE A 131 -8.61 -12.91 10.31
CA ILE A 131 -7.41 -12.09 10.36
C ILE A 131 -7.69 -10.83 11.17
N GLU A 132 -6.81 -10.50 12.10
CA GLU A 132 -6.83 -9.25 12.87
C GLU A 132 -5.67 -8.35 12.42
N ILE A 133 -5.98 -7.22 11.78
CA ILE A 133 -4.95 -6.21 11.45
C ILE A 133 -4.56 -5.48 12.73
N LYS A 134 -3.26 -5.45 13.02
CA LYS A 134 -2.67 -4.82 14.22
C LYS A 134 -1.74 -3.66 13.88
N LYS A 135 -1.34 -3.54 12.61
CA LYS A 135 -0.33 -2.55 12.20
C LYS A 135 -0.53 -2.09 10.76
N ILE A 136 -0.30 -0.79 10.54
CA ILE A 136 -0.22 -0.20 9.21
C ILE A 136 1.16 0.43 9.04
N PHE A 137 1.85 0.06 7.98
CA PHE A 137 3.20 0.50 7.67
C PHE A 137 3.27 1.26 6.35
N ALA A 138 4.22 2.18 6.25
CA ALA A 138 4.74 2.69 5.00
C ALA A 138 5.86 1.76 4.50
N HIS A 139 6.02 1.60 3.19
CA HIS A 139 7.08 0.75 2.62
C HIS A 139 8.48 1.18 3.08
N ARG A 140 8.72 2.49 3.28
CA ARG A 140 9.97 3.00 3.84
C ARG A 140 10.41 2.33 5.15
N GLN A 141 9.46 1.84 5.95
CA GLN A 141 9.75 1.19 7.23
C GLN A 141 10.37 -0.21 7.07
N SER A 142 10.37 -0.75 5.84
CA SER A 142 10.98 -2.04 5.52
C SER A 142 12.36 -1.95 4.87
N LYS A 143 12.67 -0.83 4.20
CA LYS A 143 13.93 -0.68 3.46
C LYS A 143 14.29 0.81 3.24
N ASN A 144 15.56 1.18 3.46
CA ASN A 144 16.04 2.57 3.33
C ASN A 144 16.02 3.09 1.88
N THR A 145 16.17 2.21 0.87
CA THR A 145 16.03 2.59 -0.55
C THR A 145 14.59 2.97 -0.92
N ARG A 146 13.65 2.83 0.01
CA ARG A 146 12.22 3.21 -0.10
C ARG A 146 11.89 4.44 0.74
N ALA A 147 12.88 5.29 1.01
CA ALA A 147 12.76 6.45 1.92
C ALA A 147 11.57 7.38 1.62
N ASN A 148 11.14 7.46 0.37
CA ASN A 148 10.04 8.31 -0.11
C ASN A 148 8.79 7.51 -0.53
N ASP A 149 8.66 6.25 -0.13
CA ASP A 149 7.54 5.38 -0.45
C ASP A 149 6.72 5.07 0.82
N PRO A 150 5.42 5.40 0.84
CA PRO A 150 4.52 5.81 -0.24
C PRO A 150 4.46 7.33 -0.53
N GLY A 151 5.23 8.17 0.13
CA GLY A 151 5.17 9.62 0.04
C GLY A 151 4.34 10.23 1.17
N GLU A 152 4.62 11.53 1.46
CA GLU A 152 4.00 12.25 2.58
C GLU A 152 2.48 12.32 2.44
N ALA A 153 1.98 12.70 1.25
CA ALA A 153 0.54 12.86 1.01
C ALA A 153 -0.25 11.57 1.25
N ILE A 154 0.27 10.42 0.79
CA ILE A 154 -0.40 9.12 1.01
C ILE A 154 -0.39 8.78 2.50
N TRP A 155 0.74 8.96 3.20
CA TRP A 155 0.79 8.64 4.62
C TRP A 155 -0.20 9.49 5.44
N LYS A 156 -0.21 10.80 5.22
CA LYS A 156 -1.12 11.72 5.93
C LYS A 156 -2.60 11.47 5.63
N LYS A 157 -2.95 11.29 4.35
CA LYS A 157 -4.35 11.27 3.90
C LYS A 157 -4.95 9.86 3.77
N ILE A 158 -4.13 8.82 3.82
CA ILE A 158 -4.57 7.42 3.76
C ILE A 158 -4.02 6.64 4.96
N GLY A 159 -2.72 6.63 5.19
CA GLY A 159 -2.10 5.83 6.23
C GLY A 159 -2.61 6.12 7.64
N LYS A 160 -2.62 7.39 8.04
CA LYS A 160 -3.16 7.81 9.35
C LYS A 160 -4.67 7.55 9.50
N PRO A 161 -5.54 7.91 8.53
CA PRO A 161 -6.94 7.51 8.55
C PRO A 161 -7.17 5.99 8.62
N TRP A 162 -6.34 5.19 7.98
CA TRP A 162 -6.43 3.74 8.07
C TRP A 162 -6.05 3.21 9.45
N GLN A 163 -5.05 3.82 10.13
CA GLN A 163 -4.76 3.48 11.53
C GLN A 163 -5.99 3.67 12.43
N GLN A 164 -6.75 4.74 12.21
CA GLN A 164 -8.02 4.98 12.93
C GLN A 164 -9.12 3.99 12.52
N PHE A 165 -9.27 3.72 11.20
CA PHE A 165 -10.29 2.80 10.68
C PHE A 165 -10.11 1.37 11.20
N PHE A 166 -8.88 0.88 11.30
CA PHE A 166 -8.55 -0.45 11.80
C PHE A 166 -8.33 -0.49 13.32
N ASP A 167 -8.48 0.62 14.03
CA ASP A 167 -8.26 0.76 15.47
C ASP A 167 -6.87 0.24 15.91
N VAL A 168 -5.83 0.68 15.21
CA VAL A 168 -4.45 0.24 15.47
C VAL A 168 -3.55 1.38 15.92
N GLU A 169 -2.60 1.05 16.80
CA GLU A 169 -1.62 2.01 17.29
C GLU A 169 -0.70 2.54 16.18
N PRO A 170 -0.28 3.82 16.25
CA PRO A 170 0.68 4.38 15.30
C PRO A 170 1.97 3.60 15.23
N THR A 171 2.47 3.38 14.01
CA THR A 171 3.73 2.66 13.75
C THR A 171 4.90 3.58 13.43
N ASP A 172 4.80 4.87 13.74
CA ASP A 172 5.72 5.91 13.27
C ASP A 172 7.18 5.68 13.69
N SER A 173 7.41 5.13 14.87
CA SER A 173 8.74 4.81 15.40
C SER A 173 9.29 3.45 14.95
N TYR A 174 8.45 2.61 14.34
CA TYR A 174 8.83 1.26 13.94
C TYR A 174 9.61 1.26 12.62
N PHE A 175 10.53 0.32 12.48
CA PHE A 175 11.15 -0.08 11.22
C PHE A 175 11.76 -1.49 11.38
N CYS A 176 11.98 -2.18 10.27
CA CYS A 176 12.67 -3.47 10.26
C CYS A 176 13.82 -3.46 9.25
N GLY A 177 14.81 -4.33 9.47
CA GLY A 177 16.00 -4.42 8.61
C GLY A 177 16.68 -3.07 8.42
N SER A 178 16.85 -2.65 7.17
CA SER A 178 17.42 -1.34 6.82
C SER A 178 16.34 -0.23 6.66
N GLY A 179 15.12 -0.48 7.10
CA GLY A 179 14.02 0.48 7.02
C GLY A 179 14.25 1.76 7.83
N MET A 180 13.36 2.71 7.63
CA MET A 180 13.42 4.03 8.25
C MET A 180 12.10 4.35 8.92
N ARG A 181 12.15 5.04 10.06
CA ARG A 181 10.96 5.57 10.76
C ARG A 181 10.18 6.52 9.86
N ILE A 182 8.91 6.73 10.18
CA ILE A 182 8.11 7.79 9.58
C ILE A 182 8.74 9.13 9.96
N PRO A 183 9.00 10.03 9.01
CA PRO A 183 9.63 11.30 9.33
C PRO A 183 8.63 12.24 10.01
N PRO A 184 9.09 13.15 10.90
CA PRO A 184 8.21 14.02 11.66
C PRO A 184 7.21 14.82 10.80
N GLN A 185 7.61 15.28 9.62
CA GLN A 185 6.73 16.01 8.71
C GLN A 185 5.56 15.19 8.17
N TRP A 186 5.63 13.84 8.18
CA TRP A 186 4.52 12.97 7.79
C TRP A 186 3.53 12.75 8.95
N ILE A 187 3.91 13.11 10.18
CA ILE A 187 3.12 12.91 11.40
C ILE A 187 2.38 14.20 11.77
N LEU A 188 3.06 15.33 11.60
CA LEU A 188 2.52 16.66 11.93
C LEU A 188 1.42 17.05 10.92
N GLU A 189 0.37 17.68 11.43
CA GLU A 189 -0.70 18.29 10.64
C GLU A 189 -0.24 19.57 9.92
#